data_dd11f59838b8a1f350ac5dd562a00070
#
_entry.id   dd11f59838b8a1f350ac5dd562a00070
#
_cell.length_a   1.000
_cell.length_b   1.000
_cell.length_c   1.000
_cell.angle_alpha   90.00
_cell.angle_beta   90.00
_cell.angle_gamma   90.00
#
_symmetry.space_group_name_H-M   'P 1'
#
loop_
_entity.id
_entity.type
_entity.pdbx_description
1 polymer ?
#
loop_
_entity_poly.entity_id
_entity_poly.type
_entity_poly.pdbx_seq_one_letter_code
_entity_poly.pdbx_strand_id
1 'polypeptide(L)'
;MVDAGLEAIGGLNRYLQGTDHVLLKPNTNQRDPFPSITDPTTIRAVGRHCSKAGVTRISVHEDHKAEMDFYYDPSELPGMEMVLSHAPTVDDYVLVEHKGWHGDVDPQQAFADLDRQGLVKRLLEDDFTPTEGSRLRVARELQEAAFIINMPVVKRHFAGQITSALKNHFGSVYGPQRWLAHASLQTNRDYFDRKLIEFASAVRPELTITDARSIQAVSGPNRGEDTRIVEGVNRLIITGDMVAADTVAIELMREYDTTFTAANEEILRRQHAHAEELGLGTRDLSKFEIIEVSL
;
A
#
# COMPACT_ATOMS: atom_id res chain seq x y z
N MET A 1 8.03 4.57 19.66
CA MET A 1 6.65 4.43 19.11
C MET A 1 6.35 3.02 18.63
N VAL A 2 7.14 2.46 17.68
CA VAL A 2 6.86 1.10 17.17
C VAL A 2 6.82 0.06 18.29
N ASP A 3 7.83 0.03 19.16
CA ASP A 3 7.90 -0.93 20.27
C ASP A 3 6.66 -0.81 21.17
N ALA A 4 6.32 0.41 21.62
CA ALA A 4 5.17 0.64 22.49
C ALA A 4 3.83 0.32 21.82
N GLY A 5 3.67 0.65 20.52
CA GLY A 5 2.47 0.32 19.77
C GLY A 5 2.29 -1.19 19.59
N LEU A 6 3.36 -1.90 19.26
CA LEU A 6 3.32 -3.36 19.12
C LEU A 6 3.09 -4.06 20.47
N GLU A 7 3.67 -3.56 21.57
CA GLU A 7 3.42 -4.06 22.92
C GLU A 7 1.96 -3.87 23.33
N ALA A 8 1.34 -2.73 22.98
CA ALA A 8 -0.06 -2.45 23.30
C ALA A 8 -1.04 -3.44 22.68
N ILE A 9 -0.74 -3.95 21.48
CA ILE A 9 -1.55 -4.99 20.84
C ILE A 9 -1.17 -6.43 21.27
N GLY A 10 -0.31 -6.56 22.28
CA GLY A 10 0.14 -7.85 22.82
C GLY A 10 1.38 -8.44 22.16
N GLY A 11 2.10 -7.66 21.34
CA GLY A 11 3.32 -8.05 20.64
C GLY A 11 3.10 -8.91 19.39
N LEU A 12 4.07 -8.90 18.48
CA LEU A 12 3.98 -9.69 17.24
C LEU A 12 4.04 -11.21 17.50
N ASN A 13 4.63 -11.67 18.59
CA ASN A 13 4.63 -13.09 18.95
C ASN A 13 3.24 -13.72 18.96
N ARG A 14 2.21 -12.93 19.31
CA ARG A 14 0.82 -13.40 19.31
C ARG A 14 0.30 -13.77 17.94
N TYR A 15 0.76 -13.04 16.92
CA TYR A 15 0.27 -13.15 15.54
C TYR A 15 1.16 -14.06 14.67
N LEU A 16 2.45 -14.18 15.01
CA LEU A 16 3.46 -14.85 14.19
C LEU A 16 3.82 -16.27 14.67
N GLN A 17 3.00 -16.88 15.54
CA GLN A 17 3.25 -18.24 16.02
C GLN A 17 3.27 -19.25 14.86
N GLY A 18 4.42 -19.92 14.69
CA GLY A 18 4.60 -20.90 13.61
C GLY A 18 4.80 -20.29 12.21
N THR A 19 4.94 -18.97 12.13
CA THR A 19 5.25 -18.26 10.88
C THR A 19 6.75 -18.22 10.67
N ASP A 20 7.22 -18.75 9.56
CA ASP A 20 8.63 -18.77 9.17
C ASP A 20 9.01 -17.63 8.22
N HIS A 21 8.07 -17.13 7.44
CA HIS A 21 8.27 -16.08 6.46
C HIS A 21 7.27 -14.92 6.66
N VAL A 22 7.78 -13.73 6.93
CA VAL A 22 7.03 -12.47 6.98
C VAL A 22 7.48 -11.57 5.85
N LEU A 23 6.52 -10.99 5.13
CA LEU A 23 6.78 -9.98 4.12
C LEU A 23 6.37 -8.60 4.64
N LEU A 24 7.31 -7.67 4.61
CA LEU A 24 7.08 -6.25 4.89
C LEU A 24 6.83 -5.52 3.58
N LYS A 25 5.67 -4.86 3.45
CA LYS A 25 5.28 -4.08 2.28
C LYS A 25 5.33 -2.58 2.59
N PRO A 26 6.50 -1.93 2.46
CA PRO A 26 6.61 -0.49 2.65
C PRO A 26 6.02 0.29 1.48
N ASN A 27 6.08 1.61 1.55
CA ASN A 27 5.88 2.55 0.45
C ASN A 27 7.21 3.21 0.12
N THR A 28 7.85 2.83 -1.00
CA THR A 28 9.16 3.35 -1.42
C THR A 28 9.19 3.70 -2.90
N ASN A 29 8.12 4.30 -3.41
CA ASN A 29 7.95 4.58 -4.83
C ASN A 29 8.68 5.83 -5.33
N GLN A 30 9.58 6.41 -4.53
CA GLN A 30 10.34 7.62 -4.84
C GLN A 30 11.55 7.76 -3.92
N ARG A 31 12.42 8.76 -4.19
CA ARG A 31 13.66 9.02 -3.44
C ARG A 31 13.55 10.14 -2.40
N ASP A 32 12.40 10.77 -2.28
CA ASP A 32 12.18 11.73 -1.19
C ASP A 32 12.11 11.00 0.15
N PRO A 33 12.71 11.55 1.21
CA PRO A 33 12.73 10.89 2.51
C PRO A 33 11.32 10.84 3.15
N PHE A 34 11.21 10.13 4.27
CA PHE A 34 10.03 10.15 5.12
C PHE A 34 9.50 11.59 5.33
N PRO A 35 8.20 11.82 5.29
CA PRO A 35 7.07 10.90 5.16
C PRO A 35 6.60 10.63 3.71
N SER A 36 7.43 10.92 2.71
CA SER A 36 7.10 10.60 1.32
C SER A 36 7.24 9.11 1.01
N ILE A 37 8.05 8.42 1.81
CA ILE A 37 8.23 6.97 1.85
C ILE A 37 8.13 6.46 3.27
N THR A 38 8.02 5.14 3.45
CA THR A 38 8.14 4.49 4.76
C THR A 38 9.56 4.68 5.31
N ASP A 39 9.66 5.13 6.56
CA ASP A 39 10.96 5.33 7.21
C ASP A 39 11.69 3.99 7.36
N PRO A 40 12.94 3.86 6.88
CA PRO A 40 13.76 2.67 7.07
C PRO A 40 13.92 2.27 8.54
N THR A 41 13.90 3.23 9.45
CA THR A 41 13.98 2.94 10.89
C THR A 41 12.75 2.23 11.41
N THR A 42 11.56 2.55 10.87
CA THR A 42 10.31 1.86 11.19
C THR A 42 10.34 0.42 10.68
N ILE A 43 10.81 0.19 9.44
CA ILE A 43 10.94 -1.15 8.88
C ILE A 43 11.90 -2.01 9.72
N ARG A 44 13.07 -1.46 10.07
CA ARG A 44 14.04 -2.14 10.95
C ARG A 44 13.46 -2.46 12.32
N ALA A 45 12.68 -1.56 12.90
CA ALA A 45 12.04 -1.80 14.19
C ALA A 45 11.05 -2.98 14.10
N VAL A 46 10.17 -2.98 13.09
CA VAL A 46 9.22 -4.09 12.86
C VAL A 46 9.96 -5.40 12.58
N GLY A 47 10.99 -5.37 11.71
CA GLY A 47 11.82 -6.54 11.42
C GLY A 47 12.45 -7.16 12.68
N ARG A 48 12.97 -6.34 13.61
CA ARG A 48 13.48 -6.84 14.91
C ARG A 48 12.39 -7.53 15.75
N HIS A 49 11.15 -7.03 15.72
CA HIS A 49 10.04 -7.70 16.40
C HIS A 49 9.68 -9.02 15.74
N CYS A 50 9.70 -9.11 14.41
CA CYS A 50 9.51 -10.37 13.69
C CYS A 50 10.61 -11.39 14.06
N SER A 51 11.87 -10.98 14.06
CA SER A 51 12.99 -11.84 14.46
C SER A 51 12.87 -12.33 15.90
N LYS A 52 12.50 -11.44 16.84
CA LYS A 52 12.22 -11.82 18.24
C LYS A 52 11.06 -12.81 18.37
N ALA A 53 10.10 -12.77 17.45
CA ALA A 53 8.98 -13.71 17.37
C ALA A 53 9.37 -15.07 16.76
N GLY A 54 10.63 -15.25 16.33
CA GLY A 54 11.14 -16.49 15.77
C GLY A 54 11.01 -16.62 14.25
N VAL A 55 10.64 -15.54 13.56
CA VAL A 55 10.62 -15.50 12.09
C VAL A 55 12.04 -15.66 11.56
N THR A 56 12.24 -16.58 10.61
CA THR A 56 13.55 -16.91 10.05
C THR A 56 13.81 -16.23 8.71
N ARG A 57 12.76 -15.88 7.97
CA ARG A 57 12.84 -15.15 6.71
C ARG A 57 11.98 -13.88 6.76
N ILE A 58 12.59 -12.74 6.44
CA ILE A 58 11.88 -11.47 6.30
C ILE A 58 12.17 -10.92 4.91
N SER A 59 11.12 -10.77 4.11
CA SER A 59 11.19 -10.11 2.81
C SER A 59 10.70 -8.67 2.92
N VAL A 60 11.32 -7.78 2.17
CA VAL A 60 10.82 -6.41 1.96
C VAL A 60 10.50 -6.26 0.48
N HIS A 61 9.24 -6.07 0.15
CA HIS A 61 8.79 -6.02 -1.23
C HIS A 61 8.30 -4.63 -1.64
N GLU A 62 8.88 -4.10 -2.70
CA GLU A 62 8.35 -2.94 -3.44
C GLU A 62 8.71 -3.08 -4.93
N ASP A 63 7.85 -2.54 -5.78
CA ASP A 63 8.02 -2.59 -7.24
C ASP A 63 9.22 -1.76 -7.75
N HIS A 64 9.61 -0.73 -7.01
CA HIS A 64 10.68 0.19 -7.37
C HIS A 64 12.01 -0.17 -6.70
N LYS A 65 12.71 -1.17 -7.26
CA LYS A 65 13.97 -1.68 -6.70
C LYS A 65 15.05 -0.60 -6.52
N ALA A 66 15.21 0.29 -7.49
CA ALA A 66 16.25 1.34 -7.43
C ALA A 66 16.05 2.31 -6.26
N GLU A 67 14.80 2.58 -5.90
CA GLU A 67 14.43 3.38 -4.75
C GLU A 67 14.67 2.61 -3.45
N MET A 68 14.40 1.30 -3.43
CA MET A 68 14.67 0.45 -2.27
C MET A 68 16.16 0.33 -2.00
N ASP A 69 16.97 0.05 -3.01
CA ASP A 69 18.43 -0.05 -2.89
C ASP A 69 19.06 1.26 -2.35
N PHE A 70 18.40 2.39 -2.56
CA PHE A 70 18.88 3.69 -2.04
C PHE A 70 18.66 3.85 -0.53
N TYR A 71 17.60 3.26 0.03
CA TYR A 71 17.22 3.46 1.44
C TYR A 71 17.54 2.28 2.35
N TYR A 72 17.75 1.09 1.80
CA TYR A 72 17.90 -0.13 2.59
C TYR A 72 19.25 -0.79 2.36
N ASP A 73 20.03 -0.84 3.42
CA ASP A 73 21.20 -1.71 3.51
C ASP A 73 20.80 -3.00 4.25
N PRO A 74 20.76 -4.16 3.58
CA PRO A 74 20.45 -5.44 4.22
C PRO A 74 21.37 -5.79 5.38
N SER A 75 22.61 -5.27 5.38
CA SER A 75 23.60 -5.51 6.46
C SER A 75 23.22 -4.87 7.79
N GLU A 76 22.28 -3.92 7.80
CA GLU A 76 21.79 -3.27 9.02
C GLU A 76 20.84 -4.13 9.85
N LEU A 77 20.46 -5.31 9.34
CA LEU A 77 19.59 -6.27 10.02
C LEU A 77 20.29 -7.64 10.14
N PRO A 78 21.36 -7.73 10.95
CA PRO A 78 22.11 -8.97 11.11
C PRO A 78 21.21 -10.10 11.65
N GLY A 79 21.31 -11.27 11.04
CA GLY A 79 20.53 -12.46 11.41
C GLY A 79 19.13 -12.53 10.77
N MET A 80 18.80 -11.60 9.89
CA MET A 80 17.60 -11.66 9.06
C MET A 80 18.01 -11.79 7.59
N GLU A 81 17.42 -12.77 6.91
CA GLU A 81 17.46 -12.79 5.45
C GLU A 81 16.50 -11.72 4.93
N MET A 82 17.01 -10.50 4.79
CA MET A 82 16.26 -9.43 4.18
C MET A 82 16.40 -9.52 2.67
N VAL A 83 15.44 -10.14 2.03
CA VAL A 83 15.36 -10.18 0.58
C VAL A 83 14.62 -8.94 0.11
N LEU A 84 15.32 -8.07 -0.63
CA LEU A 84 14.66 -7.00 -1.37
C LEU A 84 13.99 -7.64 -2.59
N SER A 85 12.72 -7.94 -2.43
CA SER A 85 11.92 -8.54 -3.48
C SER A 85 11.50 -7.50 -4.49
N HIS A 86 11.61 -7.86 -5.73
CA HIS A 86 11.30 -7.06 -6.89
C HIS A 86 10.80 -7.99 -7.99
N ALA A 87 9.79 -7.56 -8.71
CA ALA A 87 9.15 -8.35 -9.76
C ALA A 87 9.38 -7.67 -11.13
N PRO A 88 10.57 -7.87 -11.77
CA PRO A 88 10.93 -7.19 -13.02
C PRO A 88 10.23 -7.73 -14.26
N THR A 89 9.77 -8.98 -14.23
CA THR A 89 9.19 -9.67 -15.38
C THR A 89 7.79 -10.18 -15.07
N VAL A 90 7.02 -10.54 -16.09
CA VAL A 90 5.69 -11.13 -15.93
C VAL A 90 5.72 -12.46 -15.16
N ASP A 91 6.83 -13.19 -15.24
CA ASP A 91 7.01 -14.48 -14.58
C ASP A 91 7.17 -14.35 -13.05
N ASP A 92 7.48 -13.14 -12.57
CA ASP A 92 7.57 -12.85 -11.14
C ASP A 92 6.19 -12.58 -10.50
N TYR A 93 5.14 -12.63 -11.31
CA TYR A 93 3.77 -12.47 -10.85
C TYR A 93 2.99 -13.77 -10.99
N VAL A 94 2.00 -13.93 -10.13
CA VAL A 94 1.01 -15.01 -10.21
C VAL A 94 -0.35 -14.43 -10.54
N LEU A 95 -1.12 -15.19 -11.29
CA LEU A 95 -2.48 -14.82 -11.64
C LEU A 95 -3.41 -15.17 -10.48
N VAL A 96 -4.05 -14.16 -9.92
CA VAL A 96 -4.95 -14.29 -8.78
C VAL A 96 -6.38 -14.03 -9.22
N GLU A 97 -7.26 -14.98 -8.95
CA GLU A 97 -8.72 -14.79 -9.11
C GLU A 97 -9.22 -13.94 -7.93
N HIS A 98 -10.04 -12.94 -8.22
CA HIS A 98 -10.70 -12.17 -7.16
C HIS A 98 -12.14 -11.82 -7.57
N LYS A 99 -12.97 -11.55 -6.58
CA LYS A 99 -14.39 -11.21 -6.76
C LYS A 99 -14.56 -9.69 -6.76
N GLY A 100 -14.00 -9.02 -7.73
CA GLY A 100 -14.09 -7.58 -7.81
C GLY A 100 -15.03 -7.12 -8.92
N TRP A 101 -15.12 -5.81 -9.09
CA TRP A 101 -15.78 -5.19 -10.21
C TRP A 101 -14.87 -5.21 -11.45
N HIS A 102 -15.46 -5.53 -12.58
CA HIS A 102 -14.75 -5.73 -13.85
C HIS A 102 -15.30 -4.75 -14.88
N GLY A 103 -14.92 -3.50 -14.78
CA GLY A 103 -15.30 -2.53 -15.79
C GLY A 103 -14.52 -2.71 -17.09
N ASP A 104 -15.20 -2.51 -18.21
CA ASP A 104 -14.55 -2.50 -19.52
C ASP A 104 -13.79 -1.20 -19.73
N VAL A 105 -12.49 -1.31 -19.97
CA VAL A 105 -11.64 -0.21 -20.40
C VAL A 105 -10.82 -0.70 -21.60
N ASP A 106 -10.95 -0.01 -22.72
CA ASP A 106 -10.10 -0.25 -23.88
C ASP A 106 -8.68 0.30 -23.62
N PRO A 107 -7.63 -0.57 -23.52
CA PRO A 107 -6.28 -0.12 -23.29
C PRO A 107 -5.76 0.81 -24.39
N GLN A 108 -6.18 0.61 -25.64
CA GLN A 108 -5.75 1.44 -26.75
C GLN A 108 -6.29 2.86 -26.61
N GLN A 109 -7.55 2.98 -26.22
CA GLN A 109 -8.16 4.28 -25.96
C GLN A 109 -7.57 4.94 -24.70
N ALA A 110 -7.39 4.16 -23.61
CA ALA A 110 -6.84 4.67 -22.36
C ALA A 110 -5.40 5.21 -22.50
N PHE A 111 -4.60 4.60 -23.40
CA PHE A 111 -3.21 5.00 -23.63
C PHE A 111 -3.01 5.87 -24.87
N ALA A 112 -4.06 6.21 -25.61
CA ALA A 112 -3.95 6.96 -26.86
C ALA A 112 -3.19 8.29 -26.70
N ASP A 113 -3.44 9.00 -25.60
CA ASP A 113 -2.86 10.32 -25.31
C ASP A 113 -1.50 10.27 -24.61
N LEU A 114 -1.00 9.09 -24.23
CA LEU A 114 0.15 8.93 -23.35
C LEU A 114 1.41 8.38 -24.04
N ASP A 115 1.40 8.18 -25.38
CA ASP A 115 2.51 7.55 -26.14
C ASP A 115 3.09 6.29 -25.46
N ARG A 116 2.19 5.43 -24.94
CA ARG A 116 2.55 4.21 -24.19
C ARG A 116 2.21 2.93 -24.95
N GLN A 117 2.38 2.92 -26.26
CA GLN A 117 2.11 1.77 -27.13
C GLN A 117 2.82 0.48 -26.67
N GLY A 118 4.01 0.62 -26.09
CA GLY A 118 4.74 -0.50 -25.51
C GLY A 118 4.05 -1.14 -24.30
N LEU A 119 3.24 -0.39 -23.54
CA LEU A 119 2.44 -0.93 -22.43
C LEU A 119 1.21 -1.67 -22.94
N VAL A 120 0.52 -1.09 -23.92
CA VAL A 120 -0.61 -1.76 -24.62
C VAL A 120 -0.16 -3.09 -25.20
N LYS A 121 0.98 -3.08 -25.90
CA LYS A 121 1.55 -4.30 -26.49
C LYS A 121 1.79 -5.38 -25.44
N ARG A 122 2.43 -5.04 -24.31
CA ARG A 122 2.68 -5.98 -23.20
C ARG A 122 1.39 -6.52 -22.59
N LEU A 123 0.39 -5.66 -22.37
CA LEU A 123 -0.91 -6.11 -21.87
C LEU A 123 -1.56 -7.14 -22.79
N LEU A 124 -1.49 -6.93 -24.10
CA LEU A 124 -2.10 -7.82 -25.08
C LEU A 124 -1.28 -9.11 -25.28
N GLU A 125 0.06 -9.04 -25.21
CA GLU A 125 0.95 -10.21 -25.34
C GLU A 125 0.87 -11.13 -24.11
N ASP A 126 0.56 -10.60 -22.94
CA ASP A 126 0.45 -11.36 -21.68
C ASP A 126 -0.92 -12.04 -21.50
N ASP A 127 -1.70 -12.22 -22.56
CA ASP A 127 -3.09 -12.72 -22.54
C ASP A 127 -3.98 -11.95 -21.54
N PHE A 128 -3.57 -10.73 -21.18
CA PHE A 128 -4.35 -9.86 -20.34
C PHE A 128 -5.41 -9.16 -21.18
N THR A 129 -6.61 -9.72 -21.19
CA THR A 129 -7.77 -8.98 -21.68
C THR A 129 -8.34 -8.17 -20.52
N PRO A 130 -8.51 -6.84 -20.66
CA PRO A 130 -9.14 -6.01 -19.61
C PRO A 130 -10.52 -6.50 -19.21
N THR A 131 -11.18 -7.26 -20.07
CA THR A 131 -12.49 -7.90 -19.89
C THR A 131 -12.43 -9.18 -19.04
N GLU A 132 -11.25 -9.80 -18.88
CA GLU A 132 -11.05 -10.88 -17.91
C GLU A 132 -10.88 -10.33 -16.48
N GLY A 133 -11.70 -9.37 -16.16
CA GLY A 133 -11.59 -8.53 -14.97
C GLY A 133 -11.61 -9.22 -13.61
N SER A 134 -11.76 -10.54 -13.53
CA SER A 134 -11.61 -11.34 -12.32
C SER A 134 -10.16 -11.71 -11.99
N ARG A 135 -9.19 -11.32 -12.82
CA ARG A 135 -7.81 -11.75 -12.68
C ARG A 135 -6.85 -10.60 -12.52
N LEU A 136 -6.04 -10.68 -11.48
CA LEU A 136 -4.94 -9.74 -11.23
C LEU A 136 -3.62 -10.51 -11.18
N ARG A 137 -2.57 -9.94 -11.77
CA ARG A 137 -1.21 -10.42 -11.61
C ARG A 137 -0.60 -9.74 -10.38
N VAL A 138 -0.46 -10.51 -9.32
CA VAL A 138 0.11 -10.05 -8.03
C VAL A 138 1.53 -10.60 -7.91
N ALA A 139 2.46 -9.81 -7.38
CA ALA A 139 3.83 -10.26 -7.16
C ALA A 139 3.85 -11.59 -6.38
N ARG A 140 4.56 -12.58 -6.93
CA ARG A 140 4.59 -13.96 -6.42
C ARG A 140 4.94 -14.01 -4.94
N GLU A 141 5.93 -13.26 -4.52
CA GLU A 141 6.39 -13.28 -3.14
C GLU A 141 5.32 -12.82 -2.14
N LEU A 142 4.44 -11.89 -2.54
CA LEU A 142 3.28 -11.50 -1.73
C LEU A 142 2.26 -12.65 -1.57
N GLN A 143 2.17 -13.54 -2.55
CA GLN A 143 1.27 -14.69 -2.48
C GLN A 143 1.89 -15.88 -1.74
N GLU A 144 3.21 -15.95 -1.67
CA GLU A 144 3.97 -17.02 -1.00
C GLU A 144 4.29 -16.68 0.46
N ALA A 145 4.18 -15.43 0.87
CA ALA A 145 4.41 -15.02 2.25
C ALA A 145 3.37 -15.65 3.19
N ALA A 146 3.83 -16.14 4.33
CA ALA A 146 2.95 -16.69 5.36
C ALA A 146 2.24 -15.60 6.17
N PHE A 147 2.80 -14.39 6.19
CA PHE A 147 2.23 -13.22 6.86
C PHE A 147 2.72 -11.93 6.20
N ILE A 148 1.82 -11.03 5.90
CA ILE A 148 2.14 -9.74 5.27
C ILE A 148 1.88 -8.61 6.26
N ILE A 149 2.89 -7.76 6.47
CA ILE A 149 2.76 -6.51 7.22
C ILE A 149 2.79 -5.36 6.22
N ASN A 150 1.66 -4.71 6.03
CA ASN A 150 1.53 -3.50 5.23
C ASN A 150 2.05 -2.30 6.02
N MET A 151 3.01 -1.56 5.46
CA MET A 151 3.69 -0.46 6.15
C MET A 151 3.58 0.86 5.37
N PRO A 152 2.39 1.41 5.21
CA PRO A 152 2.19 2.67 4.49
C PRO A 152 2.61 3.90 5.29
N VAL A 153 2.63 5.03 4.59
CA VAL A 153 2.69 6.38 5.16
C VAL A 153 1.40 7.13 4.85
N VAL A 154 1.14 8.21 5.57
CA VAL A 154 0.02 9.11 5.26
C VAL A 154 0.53 10.26 4.40
N LYS A 155 0.08 10.32 3.14
CA LYS A 155 0.43 11.41 2.23
C LYS A 155 -0.66 11.71 1.21
N ARG A 156 -0.71 12.95 0.72
CA ARG A 156 -1.54 13.34 -0.42
C ARG A 156 -1.18 12.52 -1.66
N HIS A 157 -2.19 12.32 -2.49
CA HIS A 157 -2.02 11.66 -3.78
C HIS A 157 -3.03 12.21 -4.79
N PHE A 158 -2.57 12.73 -5.93
CA PHE A 158 -3.43 13.35 -6.93
C PHE A 158 -4.52 12.41 -7.46
N ALA A 159 -4.22 11.14 -7.66
CA ALA A 159 -5.16 10.16 -8.18
C ALA A 159 -6.00 9.50 -7.06
N GLY A 160 -5.36 8.89 -6.07
CA GLY A 160 -6.03 8.15 -4.98
C GLY A 160 -6.54 9.03 -3.83
N GLN A 161 -6.39 10.33 -3.89
CA GLN A 161 -6.61 11.35 -2.86
C GLN A 161 -5.62 11.28 -1.72
N ILE A 162 -5.40 10.10 -1.14
CA ILE A 162 -4.35 9.80 -0.18
C ILE A 162 -3.57 8.56 -0.58
N THR A 163 -2.35 8.42 -0.08
CA THR A 163 -1.67 7.15 0.13
C THR A 163 -1.82 6.81 1.60
N SER A 164 -2.29 5.63 1.89
CA SER A 164 -2.33 4.98 3.18
C SER A 164 -2.50 3.47 2.96
N ALA A 165 -3.20 2.73 3.80
CA ALA A 165 -3.22 1.27 3.80
C ALA A 165 -3.68 0.65 2.47
N LEU A 166 -4.83 1.07 1.95
CA LEU A 166 -5.41 0.51 0.71
C LEU A 166 -4.55 0.84 -0.52
N LYS A 167 -4.18 2.12 -0.69
CA LYS A 167 -3.41 2.58 -1.86
C LYS A 167 -1.99 2.03 -1.90
N ASN A 168 -1.43 1.58 -0.77
CA ASN A 168 -0.08 1.03 -0.71
C ASN A 168 0.08 -0.24 -1.59
N HIS A 169 -0.97 -1.01 -1.75
CA HIS A 169 -0.98 -2.23 -2.58
C HIS A 169 -1.05 -1.97 -4.08
N PHE A 170 -1.09 -0.71 -4.51
CA PHE A 170 -0.93 -0.39 -5.92
C PHE A 170 0.41 -0.88 -6.48
N GLY A 171 1.49 -0.84 -5.67
CA GLY A 171 2.81 -1.40 -6.00
C GLY A 171 2.92 -2.93 -5.92
N SER A 172 1.86 -3.63 -5.53
CA SER A 172 1.84 -5.10 -5.40
C SER A 172 1.41 -5.82 -6.67
N VAL A 173 0.89 -5.08 -7.66
CA VAL A 173 0.27 -5.60 -8.86
C VAL A 173 1.11 -5.25 -10.09
N TYR A 174 1.05 -6.11 -11.10
CA TYR A 174 1.80 -6.00 -12.35
C TYR A 174 1.71 -4.60 -12.99
N GLY A 175 2.86 -4.06 -13.39
CA GLY A 175 3.00 -2.69 -13.86
C GLY A 175 2.01 -2.27 -14.94
N PRO A 176 1.83 -3.04 -16.04
CA PRO A 176 0.86 -2.70 -17.08
C PRO A 176 -0.58 -2.55 -16.57
N GLN A 177 -1.04 -3.38 -15.62
CA GLN A 177 -2.38 -3.27 -15.02
C GLN A 177 -2.54 -1.96 -14.22
N ARG A 178 -1.51 -1.60 -13.45
CA ARG A 178 -1.48 -0.33 -12.70
C ARG A 178 -1.52 0.88 -13.64
N TRP A 179 -0.75 0.81 -14.72
CA TRP A 179 -0.74 1.89 -15.71
C TRP A 179 -2.06 2.04 -16.44
N LEU A 180 -2.75 0.93 -16.73
CA LEU A 180 -4.11 0.99 -17.28
C LEU A 180 -5.07 1.70 -16.33
N ALA A 181 -5.03 1.39 -15.04
CA ALA A 181 -5.83 2.07 -14.05
C ALA A 181 -5.52 3.58 -13.99
N HIS A 182 -4.25 3.98 -14.01
CA HIS A 182 -3.87 5.38 -14.05
C HIS A 182 -4.28 6.09 -15.34
N ALA A 183 -4.12 5.45 -16.49
CA ALA A 183 -4.52 6.03 -17.78
C ALA A 183 -6.04 6.27 -17.85
N SER A 184 -6.80 5.41 -17.20
CA SER A 184 -8.27 5.53 -17.15
C SER A 184 -8.78 6.66 -16.27
N LEU A 185 -7.93 7.26 -15.45
CA LEU A 185 -8.34 8.26 -14.45
C LEU A 185 -9.12 9.45 -15.05
N GLN A 186 -8.76 9.88 -16.26
CA GLN A 186 -9.38 11.03 -16.93
C GLN A 186 -10.68 10.66 -17.64
N THR A 187 -10.82 9.43 -18.09
CA THR A 187 -11.96 8.97 -18.90
C THR A 187 -12.96 8.14 -18.12
N ASN A 188 -12.50 7.43 -17.10
CA ASN A 188 -13.31 6.56 -16.25
C ASN A 188 -12.76 6.53 -14.82
N ARG A 189 -13.11 7.55 -14.05
CA ARG A 189 -12.70 7.66 -12.63
C ARG A 189 -13.15 6.48 -11.79
N ASP A 190 -14.35 5.95 -12.03
CA ASP A 190 -14.91 4.82 -11.27
C ASP A 190 -14.08 3.55 -11.47
N TYR A 191 -13.59 3.32 -12.69
CA TYR A 191 -12.66 2.21 -12.95
C TYR A 191 -11.38 2.34 -12.11
N PHE A 192 -10.76 3.51 -12.08
CA PHE A 192 -9.56 3.72 -11.25
C PHE A 192 -9.84 3.48 -9.76
N ASP A 193 -10.91 4.08 -9.23
CA ASP A 193 -11.26 3.99 -7.81
C ASP A 193 -11.52 2.54 -7.38
N ARG A 194 -12.23 1.77 -8.21
CA ARG A 194 -12.51 0.34 -7.95
C ARG A 194 -11.26 -0.53 -8.09
N LYS A 195 -10.45 -0.33 -9.14
CA LYS A 195 -9.22 -1.10 -9.33
C LYS A 195 -8.20 -0.86 -8.23
N LEU A 196 -8.11 0.35 -7.70
CA LEU A 196 -7.27 0.64 -6.53
C LEU A 196 -7.61 -0.30 -5.35
N ILE A 197 -8.90 -0.48 -5.07
CA ILE A 197 -9.39 -1.32 -3.98
C ILE A 197 -9.21 -2.81 -4.31
N GLU A 198 -9.48 -3.20 -5.54
CA GLU A 198 -9.30 -4.58 -5.99
C GLU A 198 -7.84 -5.04 -5.88
N PHE A 199 -6.89 -4.17 -6.16
CA PHE A 199 -5.46 -4.45 -5.97
C PHE A 199 -5.14 -4.77 -4.50
N ALA A 200 -5.69 -3.99 -3.57
CA ALA A 200 -5.55 -4.29 -2.15
C ALA A 200 -6.25 -5.60 -1.76
N SER A 201 -7.42 -5.88 -2.34
CA SER A 201 -8.19 -7.10 -2.05
C SER A 201 -7.49 -8.38 -2.51
N ALA A 202 -6.65 -8.29 -3.53
CA ALA A 202 -5.89 -9.43 -4.04
C ALA A 202 -4.67 -9.80 -3.16
N VAL A 203 -4.21 -8.88 -2.29
CA VAL A 203 -3.07 -9.11 -1.38
C VAL A 203 -3.54 -9.47 0.03
N ARG A 204 -4.46 -8.70 0.61
CA ARG A 204 -5.05 -8.92 1.96
C ARG A 204 -4.02 -9.12 3.07
N PRO A 205 -3.24 -8.07 3.41
CA PRO A 205 -2.28 -8.16 4.51
C PRO A 205 -2.98 -8.45 5.85
N GLU A 206 -2.30 -9.18 6.73
CA GLU A 206 -2.81 -9.53 8.06
C GLU A 206 -2.67 -8.38 9.05
N LEU A 207 -1.67 -7.52 8.86
CA LEU A 207 -1.41 -6.38 9.74
C LEU A 207 -1.04 -5.15 8.92
N THR A 208 -1.53 -4.00 9.35
CA THR A 208 -1.14 -2.69 8.82
C THR A 208 -0.51 -1.87 9.93
N ILE A 209 0.66 -1.29 9.65
CA ILE A 209 1.39 -0.37 10.51
C ILE A 209 1.62 0.91 9.71
N THR A 210 0.71 1.87 9.84
CA THR A 210 0.77 3.15 9.13
C THR A 210 1.60 4.15 9.90
N ASP A 211 2.69 4.64 9.30
CA ASP A 211 3.56 5.65 9.91
C ASP A 211 3.05 7.06 9.57
N ALA A 212 2.48 7.71 10.56
CA ALA A 212 2.00 9.08 10.52
C ALA A 212 2.70 9.96 11.57
N ARG A 213 3.97 9.69 11.91
CA ARG A 213 4.76 10.57 12.79
C ARG A 213 4.94 11.96 12.18
N SER A 214 5.03 12.00 10.86
CA SER A 214 4.87 13.17 10.00
C SER A 214 4.02 12.79 8.81
N ILE A 215 3.36 13.75 8.19
CA ILE A 215 2.54 13.51 6.99
C ILE A 215 2.94 14.46 5.86
N GLN A 216 2.71 14.01 4.62
CA GLN A 216 2.87 14.84 3.43
C GLN A 216 1.51 15.37 2.99
N ALA A 217 1.32 16.67 3.08
CA ALA A 217 0.08 17.38 2.79
C ALA A 217 0.18 18.20 1.51
N VAL A 218 -0.96 18.71 1.06
CA VAL A 218 -1.18 19.63 -0.06
C VAL A 218 -0.97 18.96 -1.41
N SER A 219 0.21 18.43 -1.71
CA SER A 219 0.48 17.75 -2.97
C SER A 219 1.24 16.43 -2.79
N GLY A 220 1.09 15.52 -3.77
CA GLY A 220 1.73 14.20 -3.76
C GLY A 220 1.27 13.33 -4.95
N PRO A 221 1.88 12.15 -5.12
CA PRO A 221 2.71 11.42 -4.15
C PRO A 221 4.15 11.90 -4.03
N ASN A 222 4.74 12.50 -5.08
CA ASN A 222 6.09 13.02 -5.08
C ASN A 222 6.12 14.43 -4.49
N ARG A 223 7.24 14.84 -3.92
CA ARG A 223 7.41 16.22 -3.47
C ARG A 223 7.51 17.16 -4.67
N GLY A 224 6.81 18.27 -4.56
CA GLY A 224 6.86 19.39 -5.48
C GLY A 224 6.94 20.70 -4.70
N GLU A 225 6.90 21.82 -5.39
CA GLU A 225 7.01 23.16 -4.77
C GLU A 225 5.90 23.43 -3.74
N ASP A 226 4.69 22.92 -3.98
CA ASP A 226 3.55 23.10 -3.10
C ASP A 226 3.47 22.05 -1.98
N THR A 227 4.39 21.10 -1.93
CA THR A 227 4.34 20.02 -0.93
C THR A 227 4.62 20.59 0.46
N ARG A 228 3.76 20.28 1.40
CA ARG A 228 3.93 20.61 2.81
C ARG A 228 4.20 19.34 3.61
N ILE A 229 5.32 19.30 4.31
CA ILE A 229 5.60 18.29 5.32
C ILE A 229 5.12 18.82 6.67
N VAL A 230 4.21 18.10 7.29
CA VAL A 230 3.70 18.40 8.65
C VAL A 230 4.40 17.46 9.61
N GLU A 231 5.34 18.04 10.35
CA GLU A 231 6.09 17.33 11.40
C GLU A 231 5.31 17.33 12.72
N GLY A 232 5.64 16.40 13.61
CA GLY A 232 5.09 16.39 14.98
C GLY A 232 3.64 15.91 15.09
N VAL A 233 3.10 15.27 14.05
CA VAL A 233 1.79 14.59 14.13
C VAL A 233 1.85 13.44 15.13
N ASN A 234 2.99 12.72 15.16
CA ASN A 234 3.33 11.72 16.17
C ASN A 234 2.25 10.64 16.35
N ARG A 235 1.77 10.10 15.26
CA ARG A 235 0.82 8.97 15.25
C ARG A 235 1.44 7.74 14.59
N LEU A 236 1.12 6.57 15.13
CA LEU A 236 1.35 5.27 14.52
C LEU A 236 0.04 4.51 14.63
N ILE A 237 -0.48 4.04 13.50
CA ILE A 237 -1.76 3.33 13.44
C ILE A 237 -1.47 1.87 13.18
N ILE A 238 -1.87 1.00 14.10
CA ILE A 238 -1.64 -0.46 14.02
C ILE A 238 -2.98 -1.16 14.06
N THR A 239 -3.31 -1.90 13.01
CA THR A 239 -4.59 -2.62 12.91
C THR A 239 -4.52 -3.74 11.86
N GLY A 240 -5.36 -4.77 12.01
CA GLY A 240 -5.60 -5.77 10.96
C GLY A 240 -6.62 -5.33 9.89
N ASP A 241 -7.17 -4.12 10.01
CA ASP A 241 -8.22 -3.60 9.14
C ASP A 241 -7.73 -2.39 8.34
N MET A 242 -7.55 -2.57 7.02
CA MET A 242 -7.04 -1.51 6.16
C MET A 242 -8.00 -0.32 6.01
N VAL A 243 -9.31 -0.56 6.09
CA VAL A 243 -10.33 0.50 5.96
C VAL A 243 -10.35 1.35 7.22
N ALA A 244 -10.22 0.73 8.39
CA ALA A 244 -10.07 1.44 9.66
C ALA A 244 -8.79 2.29 9.69
N ALA A 245 -7.66 1.74 9.21
CA ALA A 245 -6.41 2.49 9.09
C ALA A 245 -6.55 3.73 8.20
N ASP A 246 -7.17 3.58 7.03
CA ASP A 246 -7.41 4.69 6.12
C ASP A 246 -8.44 5.69 6.67
N THR A 247 -9.42 5.24 7.46
CA THR A 247 -10.39 6.13 8.13
C THR A 247 -9.68 7.08 9.09
N VAL A 248 -8.76 6.57 9.91
CA VAL A 248 -7.93 7.41 10.80
C VAL A 248 -6.99 8.31 9.99
N ALA A 249 -6.40 7.81 8.90
CA ALA A 249 -5.55 8.61 8.02
C ALA A 249 -6.32 9.78 7.37
N ILE A 250 -7.60 9.59 7.02
CA ILE A 250 -8.47 10.67 6.50
C ILE A 250 -8.72 11.73 7.56
N GLU A 251 -8.91 11.35 8.82
CA GLU A 251 -9.06 12.31 9.93
C GLU A 251 -7.80 13.16 10.09
N LEU A 252 -6.62 12.55 10.01
CA LEU A 252 -5.35 13.28 10.02
C LEU A 252 -5.23 14.24 8.81
N MET A 253 -5.60 13.79 7.62
CA MET A 253 -5.58 14.66 6.45
C MET A 253 -6.56 15.83 6.58
N ARG A 254 -7.73 15.61 7.16
CA ARG A 254 -8.72 16.68 7.44
C ARG A 254 -8.17 17.70 8.44
N GLU A 255 -7.42 17.26 9.43
CA GLU A 255 -6.84 18.13 10.45
C GLU A 255 -5.64 18.95 9.94
N TYR A 256 -4.75 18.31 9.16
CA TYR A 256 -3.45 18.88 8.84
C TYR A 256 -3.27 19.38 7.41
N ASP A 257 -4.11 18.93 6.46
CA ASP A 257 -4.03 19.36 5.05
C ASP A 257 -5.11 20.38 4.71
N THR A 258 -4.72 21.64 4.66
CA THR A 258 -5.62 22.77 4.38
C THR A 258 -6.28 22.73 3.00
N THR A 259 -5.79 21.89 2.09
CA THR A 259 -6.35 21.70 0.75
C THR A 259 -7.23 20.44 0.63
N PHE A 260 -7.35 19.69 1.71
CA PHE A 260 -8.19 18.48 1.76
C PHE A 260 -9.65 18.90 1.94
N THR A 261 -10.49 18.57 0.97
CA THR A 261 -11.87 19.08 0.86
C THR A 261 -12.89 17.94 0.96
N ALA A 262 -14.15 18.32 1.15
CA ALA A 262 -15.27 17.38 1.08
C ALA A 262 -15.33 16.59 -0.25
N ALA A 263 -14.84 17.16 -1.36
CA ALA A 263 -14.76 16.45 -2.64
C ALA A 263 -13.75 15.28 -2.59
N ASN A 264 -12.61 15.46 -1.90
CA ASN A 264 -11.65 14.40 -1.67
C ASN A 264 -12.27 13.28 -0.81
N GLU A 265 -12.96 13.67 0.27
CA GLU A 265 -13.63 12.73 1.18
C GLU A 265 -14.73 11.91 0.48
N GLU A 266 -15.49 12.54 -0.42
CA GLU A 266 -16.54 11.84 -1.18
C GLU A 266 -15.95 10.74 -2.08
N ILE A 267 -14.79 10.99 -2.71
CA ILE A 267 -14.09 9.98 -3.50
C ILE A 267 -13.63 8.83 -2.60
N LEU A 268 -13.00 9.15 -1.47
CA LEU A 268 -12.53 8.15 -0.51
C LEU A 268 -13.70 7.35 0.10
N ARG A 269 -14.83 8.01 0.38
CA ARG A 269 -16.03 7.34 0.86
C ARG A 269 -16.52 6.26 -0.11
N ARG A 270 -16.46 6.52 -1.44
CA ARG A 270 -16.82 5.51 -2.46
C ARG A 270 -15.79 4.39 -2.52
N GLN A 271 -14.49 4.71 -2.47
CA GLN A 271 -13.44 3.69 -2.41
C GLN A 271 -13.61 2.80 -1.18
N HIS A 272 -13.85 3.37 0.00
CA HIS A 272 -14.07 2.61 1.23
C HIS A 272 -15.34 1.78 1.19
N ALA A 273 -16.43 2.27 0.59
CA ALA A 273 -17.65 1.47 0.43
C ALA A 273 -17.36 0.21 -0.40
N HIS A 274 -16.58 0.34 -1.49
CA HIS A 274 -16.16 -0.81 -2.28
C HIS A 274 -15.21 -1.74 -1.50
N ALA A 275 -14.33 -1.18 -0.67
CA ALA A 275 -13.46 -1.97 0.19
C ALA A 275 -14.26 -2.79 1.24
N GLU A 276 -15.30 -2.20 1.82
CA GLU A 276 -16.23 -2.90 2.72
C GLU A 276 -16.98 -4.04 1.99
N GLU A 277 -17.45 -3.81 0.76
CA GLU A 277 -18.08 -4.84 -0.09
C GLU A 277 -17.12 -6.02 -0.36
N LEU A 278 -15.83 -5.75 -0.54
CA LEU A 278 -14.82 -6.79 -0.74
C LEU A 278 -14.29 -7.40 0.57
N GLY A 279 -14.79 -6.96 1.72
CA GLY A 279 -14.44 -7.50 3.03
C GLY A 279 -13.03 -7.13 3.48
N LEU A 280 -12.52 -5.94 3.12
CA LEU A 280 -11.21 -5.44 3.52
C LEU A 280 -11.21 -4.71 4.87
N GLY A 281 -12.38 -4.56 5.47
CA GLY A 281 -12.54 -3.91 6.75
C GLY A 281 -13.80 -3.05 6.85
N THR A 282 -13.82 -2.11 7.79
CA THR A 282 -14.95 -1.21 8.00
C THR A 282 -14.52 0.19 8.44
N ARG A 283 -15.30 1.19 8.01
CA ARG A 283 -15.16 2.60 8.45
C ARG A 283 -15.71 2.85 9.85
N ASP A 284 -16.49 1.93 10.38
CA ASP A 284 -17.15 2.07 11.67
C ASP A 284 -16.16 1.78 12.81
N LEU A 285 -15.45 2.81 13.25
CA LEU A 285 -14.46 2.70 14.31
C LEU A 285 -15.04 2.27 15.66
N SER A 286 -16.38 2.39 15.85
CA SER A 286 -17.04 1.92 17.08
C SER A 286 -17.01 0.40 17.25
N LYS A 287 -16.66 -0.33 16.19
CA LYS A 287 -16.52 -1.80 16.22
C LYS A 287 -15.15 -2.27 16.74
N PHE A 288 -14.24 -1.34 16.99
CA PHE A 288 -12.88 -1.65 17.44
C PHE A 288 -12.68 -1.27 18.91
N GLU A 289 -11.86 -2.05 19.58
CA GLU A 289 -11.20 -1.62 20.79
C GLU A 289 -10.02 -0.71 20.40
N ILE A 290 -10.12 0.56 20.72
CA ILE A 290 -9.06 1.54 20.43
C ILE A 290 -8.15 1.68 21.65
N ILE A 291 -6.88 1.33 21.49
CA ILE A 291 -5.86 1.44 22.53
C ILE A 291 -4.96 2.64 22.18
N GLU A 292 -5.02 3.68 22.97
CA GLU A 292 -4.14 4.84 22.82
C GLU A 292 -2.94 4.72 23.76
N VAL A 293 -1.73 4.89 23.18
CA VAL A 293 -0.47 4.88 23.91
C VAL A 293 0.20 6.23 23.76
N SER A 294 0.36 6.94 24.87
CA SER A 294 1.13 8.19 24.92
C SER A 294 2.58 7.90 25.34
N LEU A 295 3.55 8.54 24.65
CA LEU A 295 4.99 8.38 24.87
C LEU A 295 5.61 9.66 25.38
#